data_f94c77e27cda83610f4c3881ff53ffbb
#
_entry.id   f94c77e27cda83610f4c3881ff53ffbb
#
_cell.length_a   1.000
_cell.length_b   1.000
_cell.length_c   1.000
_cell.angle_alpha   90.00
_cell.angle_beta   90.00
_cell.angle_gamma   90.00
#
_symmetry.space_group_name_H-M   'P 1'
#
loop_
_entity.id
_entity.type
_entity.pdbx_description
1 polymer ?
#
loop_
_entity_poly.entity_id
_entity_poly.type
_entity_poly.pdbx_seq_one_letter_code
_entity_poly.pdbx_strand_id
1 'polypeptide(L)'
;MTIALTTVATAKTTIVKGIVQDGSKQAVAAAVVYLVPAGDVAKLAKPPSIEIRKDAANDEPMEDNLAANRDTYRKGTTDKNGAFMISGVADGKYFVYVEPSDRNHLPGGDLSNKAIAADELAKKPLAIQVSGKVPENATYVGSSRCLLCHKDFADLTKTLHKLGIQAVGKPSKLQDLSRFPGFNDGLNKLMGGTKFYFSGYDKGRGFDKYLISAKPPADPATVSFTATFFKDTDGTLKFRTENAKDPSDPPRTYPVDMTYGGGLYKQRYLFRADGALFPFVQYNSAGSDAYADRTRKQWRDYHADWLYNEQTRKLANPPKKKSFDIECASCHFTGYTLTPTVAGDFVAGAVNDPNGEADIDGDGVPNELNIGCEVCHGPGSEHAKSVKARKAATIVNPRKLAAERATVVCDQCHSRPQGNLKNDQPVSKENRMLIPGISRNEYLTNHTTREDAAQKDFWGDGVHSKAHHQQGTDFIRSKKYINGTQLLTCATCHDPHGKTTVKHQLRMEVRDAGNSLCTSCHTGVVIKTHTEKAVGLEHEQIHCVDCHATKTMQTGAGGKGRSKGDGSTYWVNDITSHLFDVPRKTNPAFKNIEPGKAMPIPFTNACGECHDVDSP
;
A
#
# COMPACT_ATOMS: atom_id res chain seq x y z
N MET A 1 37.83 17.59 -59.83
CA MET A 1 37.94 17.00 -58.47
C MET A 1 37.27 17.99 -57.50
N THR A 2 35.99 17.78 -57.26
CA THR A 2 35.16 18.69 -56.43
C THR A 2 35.21 18.18 -55.01
N ILE A 3 35.91 18.93 -54.16
CA ILE A 3 35.94 18.61 -52.70
C ILE A 3 34.62 19.06 -52.10
N ALA A 4 33.77 18.10 -51.73
CA ALA A 4 32.58 18.36 -50.95
C ALA A 4 33.01 18.66 -49.50
N LEU A 5 32.93 19.92 -49.08
CA LEU A 5 33.00 20.30 -47.67
C LEU A 5 31.74 19.83 -46.98
N THR A 6 31.83 18.72 -46.27
CA THR A 6 30.82 18.33 -45.28
C THR A 6 30.91 19.30 -44.10
N THR A 7 29.98 20.23 -44.02
CA THR A 7 29.78 21.04 -42.82
C THR A 7 29.32 20.12 -41.71
N VAL A 8 30.22 19.80 -40.79
CA VAL A 8 29.84 19.18 -39.49
C VAL A 8 29.01 20.23 -38.74
N ALA A 9 27.72 20.04 -38.72
CA ALA A 9 26.85 20.85 -37.89
C ALA A 9 27.32 20.67 -36.43
N THR A 10 27.90 21.69 -35.84
CA THR A 10 28.23 21.71 -34.42
C THR A 10 26.91 21.57 -33.63
N ALA A 11 26.76 20.46 -32.92
CA ALA A 11 25.59 20.24 -32.10
C ALA A 11 25.44 21.42 -31.12
N LYS A 12 24.27 22.05 -31.15
CA LYS A 12 23.94 23.15 -30.24
C LYS A 12 24.02 22.64 -28.80
N THR A 13 24.89 23.25 -28.00
CA THR A 13 25.01 22.93 -26.59
C THR A 13 24.57 24.11 -25.74
N THR A 14 24.07 23.83 -24.57
CA THR A 14 23.59 24.84 -23.63
C THR A 14 24.31 24.73 -22.27
N ILE A 15 24.08 25.71 -21.37
CA ILE A 15 24.62 25.75 -20.04
C ILE A 15 23.43 25.74 -19.05
N VAL A 16 23.44 24.78 -18.15
CA VAL A 16 22.46 24.67 -17.04
C VAL A 16 23.11 25.18 -15.76
N LYS A 17 22.43 26.07 -15.07
CA LYS A 17 22.89 26.66 -13.80
C LYS A 17 21.82 26.54 -12.75
N GLY A 18 22.22 26.52 -11.47
CA GLY A 18 21.25 26.51 -10.39
C GLY A 18 21.88 26.49 -9.01
N ILE A 19 21.02 26.28 -8.02
CA ILE A 19 21.40 26.08 -6.61
C ILE A 19 20.72 24.83 -6.08
N VAL A 20 21.41 24.11 -5.20
CA VAL A 20 20.87 23.01 -4.42
C VAL A 20 20.72 23.43 -2.98
N GLN A 21 19.53 23.26 -2.44
CA GLN A 21 19.17 23.64 -1.08
C GLN A 21 18.36 22.55 -0.40
N ASP A 22 18.32 22.55 0.93
CA ASP A 22 17.34 21.77 1.68
C ASP A 22 15.99 22.51 1.78
N GLY A 23 15.01 21.91 2.49
CA GLY A 23 13.71 22.52 2.70
C GLY A 23 13.70 23.72 3.64
N SER A 24 14.80 23.96 4.38
CA SER A 24 15.03 25.16 5.20
C SER A 24 15.77 26.26 4.42
N LYS A 25 15.99 26.08 3.12
CA LYS A 25 16.75 26.96 2.21
C LYS A 25 18.24 27.07 2.58
N GLN A 26 18.79 26.06 3.29
CA GLN A 26 20.22 25.98 3.51
C GLN A 26 20.91 25.40 2.28
N ALA A 27 22.04 25.94 1.92
CA ALA A 27 22.84 25.46 0.80
C ALA A 27 23.35 24.04 1.04
N VAL A 28 23.28 23.18 0.03
CA VAL A 28 23.87 21.83 0.07
C VAL A 28 25.16 21.88 -0.76
N ALA A 29 26.28 21.98 -0.07
CA ALA A 29 27.60 22.09 -0.67
C ALA A 29 28.14 20.72 -1.10
N ALA A 30 29.06 20.73 -2.08
CA ALA A 30 29.72 19.55 -2.61
C ALA A 30 28.77 18.43 -3.13
N ALA A 31 27.52 18.76 -3.37
CA ALA A 31 26.58 17.84 -4.02
C ALA A 31 26.87 17.74 -5.52
N VAL A 32 26.74 16.55 -6.09
CA VAL A 32 26.87 16.34 -7.52
C VAL A 32 25.48 16.37 -8.17
N VAL A 33 25.31 17.26 -9.14
CA VAL A 33 24.08 17.38 -9.92
C VAL A 33 24.29 16.71 -11.27
N TYR A 34 23.52 15.67 -11.57
CA TYR A 34 23.57 14.94 -12.84
C TYR A 34 22.41 15.34 -13.74
N LEU A 35 22.68 15.39 -15.04
CA LEU A 35 21.68 15.41 -16.09
C LEU A 35 21.61 14.02 -16.72
N VAL A 36 20.62 13.23 -16.32
CA VAL A 36 20.43 11.85 -16.80
C VAL A 36 19.52 11.88 -18.02
N PRO A 37 19.99 11.44 -19.21
CA PRO A 37 19.17 11.42 -20.41
C PRO A 37 17.92 10.56 -20.21
N ALA A 38 16.75 11.07 -20.56
CA ALA A 38 15.49 10.37 -20.42
C ALA A 38 15.45 9.03 -21.17
N GLY A 39 16.13 8.97 -22.33
CA GLY A 39 16.25 7.75 -23.12
C GLY A 39 17.06 6.64 -22.44
N ASP A 40 17.99 6.99 -21.57
CA ASP A 40 18.79 5.99 -20.85
C ASP A 40 17.97 5.35 -19.74
N VAL A 41 17.23 6.14 -18.97
CA VAL A 41 16.31 5.62 -17.94
C VAL A 41 15.31 4.64 -18.57
N ALA A 42 14.69 5.00 -19.69
CA ALA A 42 13.74 4.13 -20.37
C ALA A 42 14.35 2.82 -20.88
N LYS A 43 15.62 2.83 -21.29
CA LYS A 43 16.32 1.64 -21.79
C LYS A 43 16.73 0.68 -20.68
N LEU A 44 17.12 1.22 -19.51
CA LEU A 44 17.62 0.44 -18.40
C LEU A 44 16.50 0.00 -17.45
N ALA A 45 15.36 0.65 -17.50
CA ALA A 45 14.20 0.28 -16.73
C ALA A 45 13.66 -1.08 -17.22
N LYS A 46 14.04 -2.14 -16.55
CA LYS A 46 13.47 -3.46 -16.77
C LYS A 46 12.35 -3.69 -15.73
N PRO A 47 11.21 -4.25 -16.14
CA PRO A 47 10.24 -4.67 -15.14
C PRO A 47 10.91 -5.69 -14.21
N PRO A 48 10.77 -5.53 -12.89
CA PRO A 48 11.30 -6.52 -11.96
C PRO A 48 10.69 -7.88 -12.27
N SER A 49 11.49 -8.93 -12.16
CA SER A 49 10.98 -10.29 -12.26
C SER A 49 10.04 -10.59 -11.12
N ILE A 50 9.31 -11.72 -11.21
CA ILE A 50 8.51 -12.23 -10.10
C ILE A 50 9.40 -12.45 -8.86
N GLU A 51 10.64 -12.82 -9.08
CA GLU A 51 11.64 -12.96 -8.03
C GLU A 51 12.31 -11.60 -7.73
N ILE A 52 11.51 -10.64 -7.29
CA ILE A 52 11.93 -9.25 -7.00
C ILE A 52 13.27 -9.18 -6.26
N ARG A 53 13.59 -10.13 -5.42
CA ARG A 53 14.84 -10.16 -4.65
C ARG A 53 16.08 -10.52 -5.42
N LYS A 54 15.97 -11.43 -6.38
CA LYS A 54 17.13 -11.84 -7.19
C LYS A 54 17.53 -10.75 -8.16
N ASP A 55 16.57 -9.91 -8.52
CA ASP A 55 16.76 -8.82 -9.47
C ASP A 55 16.70 -7.44 -8.80
N ALA A 56 17.02 -7.36 -7.51
CA ALA A 56 16.95 -6.10 -6.74
C ALA A 56 17.70 -4.95 -7.42
N ALA A 57 18.86 -5.23 -8.01
CA ALA A 57 19.64 -4.24 -8.75
C ALA A 57 18.92 -3.69 -10.00
N ASN A 58 18.01 -4.46 -10.59
CA ASN A 58 17.24 -4.04 -11.75
C ASN A 58 15.96 -3.27 -11.40
N ASP A 59 15.61 -3.21 -10.12
CA ASP A 59 14.44 -2.51 -9.63
C ASP A 59 14.68 -1.00 -9.41
N GLU A 60 15.91 -0.54 -9.52
CA GLU A 60 16.30 0.84 -9.27
C GLU A 60 16.92 1.48 -10.52
N PRO A 61 16.14 1.69 -11.57
CA PRO A 61 16.70 2.09 -12.86
C PRO A 61 17.46 3.43 -12.80
N MET A 62 17.02 4.36 -11.96
CA MET A 62 17.69 5.66 -11.84
C MET A 62 19.01 5.54 -11.09
N GLU A 63 19.03 4.90 -9.93
CA GLU A 63 20.24 4.79 -9.10
C GLU A 63 21.25 3.84 -9.71
N ASP A 64 20.82 2.71 -10.26
CA ASP A 64 21.72 1.76 -10.96
C ASP A 64 22.29 2.38 -12.23
N ASN A 65 21.49 3.12 -12.98
CA ASN A 65 21.94 3.83 -14.16
C ASN A 65 22.99 4.88 -13.80
N LEU A 66 22.78 5.64 -12.73
CA LEU A 66 23.76 6.59 -12.22
C LEU A 66 25.06 5.90 -11.78
N ALA A 67 24.96 4.80 -11.06
CA ALA A 67 26.12 4.04 -10.60
C ALA A 67 26.96 3.51 -11.77
N ALA A 68 26.31 2.97 -12.81
CA ALA A 68 26.96 2.40 -13.98
C ALA A 68 27.53 3.47 -14.95
N ASN A 69 26.94 4.67 -14.98
CA ASN A 69 27.21 5.68 -16.01
C ASN A 69 27.66 7.05 -15.44
N ARG A 70 28.08 7.12 -14.19
CA ARG A 70 28.46 8.38 -13.50
C ARG A 70 29.42 9.25 -14.32
N ASP A 71 30.37 8.65 -15.01
CA ASP A 71 31.39 9.37 -15.77
C ASP A 71 30.92 9.79 -17.15
N THR A 72 29.85 9.20 -17.67
CA THR A 72 29.27 9.54 -18.96
C THR A 72 28.27 10.69 -18.91
N TYR A 73 27.61 10.87 -17.75
CA TYR A 73 26.60 11.92 -17.60
C TYR A 73 27.22 13.30 -17.42
N ARG A 74 26.56 14.30 -18.01
CA ARG A 74 26.88 15.70 -17.73
C ARG A 74 26.56 15.99 -16.28
N LYS A 75 27.53 16.56 -15.56
CA LYS A 75 27.44 16.81 -14.12
C LYS A 75 28.11 18.12 -13.74
N GLY A 76 27.69 18.66 -12.60
CA GLY A 76 28.31 19.80 -11.95
C GLY A 76 28.29 19.61 -10.44
N THR A 77 29.34 20.08 -9.76
CA THR A 77 29.41 20.02 -8.30
C THR A 77 29.03 21.37 -7.71
N THR A 78 28.26 21.36 -6.63
CA THR A 78 27.86 22.59 -5.92
C THR A 78 29.02 23.19 -5.11
N ASP A 79 29.12 24.50 -5.14
CA ASP A 79 30.03 25.27 -4.27
C ASP A 79 29.49 25.39 -2.83
N LYS A 80 30.19 26.13 -1.98
CA LYS A 80 29.77 26.38 -0.58
C LYS A 80 28.42 27.08 -0.42
N ASN A 81 27.92 27.73 -1.47
CA ASN A 81 26.62 28.40 -1.49
C ASN A 81 25.55 27.52 -2.16
N GLY A 82 25.87 26.27 -2.48
CA GLY A 82 25.00 25.34 -3.20
C GLY A 82 24.88 25.62 -4.70
N ALA A 83 25.63 26.55 -5.26
CA ALA A 83 25.57 26.91 -6.67
C ALA A 83 26.33 25.92 -7.55
N PHE A 84 25.76 25.59 -8.72
CA PHE A 84 26.39 24.71 -9.72
C PHE A 84 26.24 25.24 -11.13
N MET A 85 27.10 24.73 -12.03
CA MET A 85 27.05 24.97 -13.46
C MET A 85 27.41 23.69 -14.22
N ILE A 86 26.63 23.36 -15.24
CA ILE A 86 26.86 22.23 -16.13
C ILE A 86 26.93 22.78 -17.57
N SER A 87 28.09 22.64 -18.21
CA SER A 87 28.32 23.13 -19.57
C SER A 87 28.25 21.99 -20.59
N GLY A 88 28.07 22.34 -21.88
CA GLY A 88 28.09 21.40 -22.98
C GLY A 88 26.91 20.43 -22.97
N VAL A 89 25.74 20.86 -22.48
CA VAL A 89 24.53 20.05 -22.45
C VAL A 89 23.93 20.02 -23.85
N ALA A 90 23.87 18.84 -24.47
CA ALA A 90 23.30 18.63 -25.80
C ALA A 90 21.75 18.76 -25.76
N ASP A 91 21.16 18.96 -26.93
CA ASP A 91 19.70 18.92 -27.05
C ASP A 91 19.16 17.56 -26.60
N GLY A 92 18.05 17.57 -25.90
CA GLY A 92 17.44 16.37 -25.33
C GLY A 92 16.58 16.66 -24.10
N LYS A 93 16.04 15.60 -23.51
CA LYS A 93 15.32 15.67 -22.24
C LYS A 93 16.11 14.97 -21.15
N TYR A 94 16.15 15.55 -19.98
CA TYR A 94 16.95 15.09 -18.86
C TYR A 94 16.17 15.08 -17.55
N PHE A 95 16.40 14.06 -16.73
CA PHE A 95 16.09 14.08 -15.30
C PHE A 95 17.23 14.77 -14.57
N VAL A 96 16.90 15.68 -13.65
CA VAL A 96 17.89 16.40 -12.85
C VAL A 96 18.01 15.70 -11.50
N TYR A 97 19.07 14.94 -11.32
CA TYR A 97 19.30 14.14 -10.13
C TYR A 97 20.44 14.72 -9.29
N VAL A 98 20.22 14.83 -7.99
CA VAL A 98 21.22 15.34 -7.04
C VAL A 98 21.71 14.21 -6.16
N GLU A 99 23.03 14.06 -6.05
CA GLU A 99 23.69 13.16 -5.11
C GLU A 99 24.42 14.03 -4.05
N PRO A 100 23.84 14.23 -2.86
CA PRO A 100 24.51 14.94 -1.78
C PRO A 100 25.73 14.17 -1.29
N SER A 101 26.80 14.87 -0.95
CA SER A 101 28.02 14.28 -0.40
C SER A 101 28.02 14.20 1.14
N ASP A 102 27.11 14.92 1.78
CA ASP A 102 26.99 14.94 3.23
C ASP A 102 26.07 13.81 3.74
N ARG A 103 26.08 13.60 5.07
CA ARG A 103 25.30 12.56 5.73
C ARG A 103 23.88 12.99 6.11
N ASN A 104 23.52 14.25 5.87
CA ASN A 104 22.27 14.86 6.34
C ASN A 104 21.19 14.93 5.26
N HIS A 105 21.56 14.66 4.02
CA HIS A 105 20.64 14.75 2.89
C HIS A 105 20.59 13.45 2.11
N LEU A 106 19.48 13.24 1.40
CA LEU A 106 19.20 12.05 0.62
C LEU A 106 19.21 12.35 -0.87
N PRO A 107 19.58 11.35 -1.71
CA PRO A 107 19.60 11.48 -3.16
C PRO A 107 18.23 11.76 -3.79
N GLY A 108 18.22 12.45 -4.93
CA GLY A 108 17.03 12.75 -5.73
C GLY A 108 16.88 14.22 -6.04
N GLY A 109 15.98 14.88 -5.36
CA GLY A 109 15.59 16.28 -5.58
C GLY A 109 14.20 16.40 -6.19
N ASP A 110 13.56 17.54 -6.01
CA ASP A 110 12.19 17.81 -6.47
C ASP A 110 12.02 17.91 -8.00
N LEU A 111 13.13 17.86 -8.76
CA LEU A 111 13.15 17.78 -10.22
C LEU A 111 13.54 16.38 -10.75
N SER A 112 13.83 15.42 -9.88
CA SER A 112 14.40 14.12 -10.28
C SER A 112 13.39 13.17 -10.94
N ASN A 113 12.11 13.46 -10.90
CA ASN A 113 11.06 12.57 -11.42
C ASN A 113 10.41 13.04 -12.72
N LYS A 114 10.88 14.14 -13.32
CA LYS A 114 10.34 14.66 -14.60
C LYS A 114 11.46 14.92 -15.60
N ALA A 115 11.29 14.41 -16.81
CA ALA A 115 12.20 14.73 -17.92
C ALA A 115 11.93 16.14 -18.44
N ILE A 116 12.93 17.02 -18.36
CA ILE A 116 12.86 18.44 -18.74
C ILE A 116 13.78 18.65 -19.94
N ALA A 117 13.33 19.41 -20.93
CA ALA A 117 14.14 19.71 -22.11
C ALA A 117 15.34 20.61 -21.76
N ALA A 118 16.47 20.41 -22.43
CA ALA A 118 17.71 21.14 -22.17
C ALA A 118 17.56 22.66 -22.28
N ASP A 119 16.80 23.13 -23.25
CA ASP A 119 16.49 24.56 -23.43
C ASP A 119 15.65 25.11 -22.26
N GLU A 120 14.68 24.34 -21.74
CA GLU A 120 13.90 24.70 -20.56
C GLU A 120 14.78 24.79 -19.30
N LEU A 121 15.70 23.82 -19.11
CA LEU A 121 16.66 23.81 -18.00
C LEU A 121 17.58 25.03 -18.03
N ALA A 122 17.84 25.58 -19.20
CA ALA A 122 18.74 26.73 -19.38
C ALA A 122 18.04 28.09 -19.32
N LYS A 123 16.71 28.16 -19.39
CA LYS A 123 15.98 29.45 -19.41
C LYS A 123 16.20 30.31 -18.16
N LYS A 124 16.35 29.67 -17.00
CA LYS A 124 16.60 30.35 -15.74
C LYS A 124 17.36 29.43 -14.79
N PRO A 125 18.10 29.99 -13.82
CA PRO A 125 18.75 29.20 -12.79
C PRO A 125 17.76 28.28 -12.08
N LEU A 126 18.10 27.01 -11.94
CA LEU A 126 17.29 26.03 -11.23
C LEU A 126 17.40 26.25 -9.72
N ALA A 127 16.30 26.05 -9.00
CA ALA A 127 16.29 25.97 -7.55
C ALA A 127 15.85 24.54 -7.17
N ILE A 128 16.82 23.69 -6.86
CA ILE A 128 16.57 22.28 -6.57
C ILE A 128 16.54 22.06 -5.06
N GLN A 129 15.53 21.39 -4.58
CA GLN A 129 15.42 21.03 -3.17
C GLN A 129 15.60 19.54 -2.97
N VAL A 130 16.51 19.15 -2.06
CA VAL A 130 16.74 17.78 -1.63
C VAL A 130 16.07 17.49 -0.29
N SER A 131 15.82 16.20 -0.02
CA SER A 131 15.30 15.74 1.26
C SER A 131 16.40 15.69 2.32
N GLY A 132 16.03 16.03 3.55
CA GLY A 132 16.84 15.67 4.71
C GLY A 132 16.82 14.17 4.96
N LYS A 133 17.72 13.72 5.83
CA LYS A 133 17.84 12.37 6.35
C LYS A 133 17.54 12.36 7.84
N VAL A 134 16.82 11.34 8.30
CA VAL A 134 16.59 11.15 9.73
C VAL A 134 17.93 10.87 10.43
N PRO A 135 18.28 11.59 11.51
CA PRO A 135 19.46 11.27 12.33
C PRO A 135 19.33 9.90 13.01
N GLU A 136 20.45 9.21 13.18
CA GLU A 136 20.47 7.84 13.75
C GLU A 136 19.93 7.77 15.19
N ASN A 137 20.07 8.85 15.96
CA ASN A 137 19.58 8.95 17.34
C ASN A 137 18.12 9.45 17.45
N ALA A 138 17.44 9.68 16.33
CA ALA A 138 16.06 10.15 16.36
C ALA A 138 15.12 9.06 16.86
N THR A 139 14.15 9.46 17.67
CA THR A 139 13.08 8.63 18.21
C THR A 139 11.71 9.10 17.72
N TYR A 140 10.73 8.21 17.73
CA TYR A 140 9.35 8.54 17.40
C TYR A 140 8.72 9.41 18.51
N VAL A 141 7.82 10.31 18.14
CA VAL A 141 7.18 11.29 19.04
C VAL A 141 5.66 11.36 18.91
N GLY A 142 5.07 10.62 17.97
CA GLY A 142 3.64 10.61 17.67
C GLY A 142 3.15 11.78 16.82
N SER A 143 2.11 11.56 16.06
CA SER A 143 1.54 12.54 15.12
C SER A 143 1.01 13.80 15.81
N SER A 144 0.52 13.70 17.04
CA SER A 144 0.06 14.85 17.83
C SER A 144 1.14 15.91 17.98
N ARG A 145 2.41 15.48 18.15
CA ARG A 145 3.55 16.39 18.25
C ARG A 145 3.80 17.14 16.94
N CYS A 146 3.66 16.47 15.82
CA CYS A 146 3.81 17.05 14.49
C CYS A 146 2.75 18.12 14.20
N LEU A 147 1.49 17.84 14.54
CA LEU A 147 0.36 18.72 14.28
C LEU A 147 0.37 20.01 15.09
N LEU A 148 1.16 20.12 16.15
CA LEU A 148 1.37 21.41 16.84
C LEU A 148 1.89 22.50 15.90
N CYS A 149 2.75 22.12 14.94
CA CYS A 149 3.35 23.02 13.96
C CYS A 149 2.78 22.85 12.54
N HIS A 150 2.38 21.64 12.17
CA HIS A 150 1.94 21.28 10.82
C HIS A 150 0.41 21.16 10.72
N LYS A 151 -0.32 22.16 11.19
CA LYS A 151 -1.80 22.17 11.23
C LYS A 151 -2.44 21.99 9.86
N ASP A 152 -1.79 22.43 8.79
CA ASP A 152 -2.27 22.32 7.40
C ASP A 152 -2.35 20.86 6.90
N PHE A 153 -1.79 19.92 7.64
CA PHE A 153 -1.83 18.49 7.33
C PHE A 153 -2.77 17.70 8.24
N ALA A 154 -3.62 18.39 9.01
CA ALA A 154 -4.58 17.76 9.92
C ALA A 154 -5.60 16.86 9.19
N ASP A 155 -5.81 17.05 7.87
CA ASP A 155 -6.71 16.19 7.09
C ASP A 155 -6.26 14.71 7.03
N LEU A 156 -4.98 14.42 7.27
CA LEU A 156 -4.51 13.04 7.46
C LEU A 156 -5.33 12.30 8.53
N THR A 157 -5.73 12.99 9.60
CA THR A 157 -6.49 12.41 10.71
C THR A 157 -7.90 11.94 10.30
N LYS A 158 -8.36 12.30 9.10
CA LYS A 158 -9.67 11.90 8.54
C LYS A 158 -9.55 10.75 7.54
N THR A 159 -8.35 10.24 7.29
CA THR A 159 -8.09 9.17 6.32
C THR A 159 -8.15 7.78 6.95
N LEU A 160 -8.34 6.73 6.13
CA LEU A 160 -8.25 5.35 6.61
C LEU A 160 -6.85 4.98 7.13
N HIS A 161 -5.81 5.63 6.66
CA HIS A 161 -4.47 5.47 7.21
C HIS A 161 -4.45 5.79 8.71
N LYS A 162 -5.20 6.80 9.16
CA LYS A 162 -5.25 7.23 10.57
C LYS A 162 -6.47 6.72 11.34
N LEU A 163 -7.48 6.20 10.65
CA LEU A 163 -8.76 5.80 11.25
C LEU A 163 -9.09 4.32 11.07
N GLY A 164 -8.14 3.53 10.55
CA GLY A 164 -8.35 2.12 10.26
C GLY A 164 -8.60 1.27 11.50
N ILE A 165 -7.93 1.59 12.61
CA ILE A 165 -8.10 0.94 13.91
C ILE A 165 -8.71 1.94 14.90
N GLN A 166 -9.70 1.50 15.66
CA GLN A 166 -10.32 2.31 16.71
C GLN A 166 -10.69 1.43 17.90
N ALA A 167 -10.54 1.96 19.13
CA ALA A 167 -10.93 1.26 20.33
C ALA A 167 -12.45 1.11 20.40
N VAL A 168 -12.93 -0.08 20.77
CA VAL A 168 -14.34 -0.35 21.04
C VAL A 168 -14.75 0.29 22.37
N GLY A 169 -15.97 0.82 22.43
CA GLY A 169 -16.50 1.44 23.65
C GLY A 169 -16.10 2.91 23.86
N LYS A 170 -15.21 3.46 23.03
CA LYS A 170 -14.92 4.89 22.99
C LYS A 170 -15.65 5.56 21.83
N PRO A 171 -15.96 6.87 21.91
CA PRO A 171 -16.51 7.61 20.77
C PRO A 171 -15.62 7.43 19.53
N SER A 172 -16.26 7.20 18.39
CA SER A 172 -15.53 7.10 17.14
C SER A 172 -14.81 8.42 16.83
N LYS A 173 -13.55 8.32 16.42
CA LYS A 173 -12.77 9.45 15.90
C LYS A 173 -13.18 9.82 14.46
N LEU A 174 -14.05 9.04 13.81
CA LEU A 174 -14.60 9.35 12.50
C LEU A 174 -15.49 10.58 12.60
N GLN A 175 -15.09 11.67 11.95
CA GLN A 175 -15.83 12.94 11.95
C GLN A 175 -17.06 12.87 11.04
N ASP A 176 -16.95 12.13 9.95
CA ASP A 176 -18.03 11.95 8.98
C ASP A 176 -18.34 10.46 8.81
N LEU A 177 -19.29 9.99 9.63
CA LEU A 177 -19.73 8.58 9.60
C LEU A 177 -20.40 8.19 8.29
N SER A 178 -20.88 9.15 7.48
CA SER A 178 -21.45 8.85 6.17
C SER A 178 -20.41 8.33 5.17
N ARG A 179 -19.15 8.73 5.35
CA ARG A 179 -18.02 8.16 4.58
C ARG A 179 -17.61 6.76 5.03
N PHE A 180 -18.05 6.34 6.21
CA PHE A 180 -17.69 5.06 6.82
C PHE A 180 -18.95 4.30 7.28
N PRO A 181 -19.87 3.99 6.35
CA PRO A 181 -21.22 3.52 6.68
C PRO A 181 -21.26 2.22 7.46
N GLY A 182 -20.26 1.37 7.31
CA GLY A 182 -20.20 0.08 8.02
C GLY A 182 -19.67 0.17 9.44
N PHE A 183 -19.11 1.30 9.87
CA PHE A 183 -18.49 1.40 11.20
C PHE A 183 -19.50 1.16 12.31
N ASN A 184 -20.53 1.99 12.37
CA ASN A 184 -21.57 1.87 13.41
C ASN A 184 -22.52 0.70 13.15
N ASP A 185 -22.88 0.43 11.90
CA ASP A 185 -23.84 -0.62 11.57
C ASP A 185 -23.37 -2.00 12.07
N GLY A 186 -22.15 -2.39 11.74
CA GLY A 186 -21.58 -3.65 12.21
C GLY A 186 -21.37 -3.68 13.74
N LEU A 187 -20.81 -2.60 14.31
CA LEU A 187 -20.52 -2.52 15.73
C LEU A 187 -21.82 -2.56 16.58
N ASN A 188 -22.85 -1.79 16.19
CA ASN A 188 -24.12 -1.74 16.91
C ASN A 188 -24.84 -3.10 16.90
N LYS A 189 -24.74 -3.86 15.81
CA LYS A 189 -25.29 -5.23 15.76
C LYS A 189 -24.62 -6.13 16.78
N LEU A 190 -23.29 -6.07 16.91
CA LEU A 190 -22.57 -6.86 17.90
C LEU A 190 -22.90 -6.42 19.34
N MET A 191 -22.92 -5.11 19.59
CA MET A 191 -23.27 -4.54 20.89
C MET A 191 -24.71 -4.84 21.29
N GLY A 192 -25.60 -5.05 20.32
CA GLY A 192 -27.01 -5.42 20.53
C GLY A 192 -27.25 -6.90 20.83
N GLY A 193 -26.19 -7.73 20.88
CA GLY A 193 -26.34 -9.13 21.30
C GLY A 193 -26.52 -10.10 20.15
N THR A 194 -25.62 -10.09 19.16
CA THR A 194 -25.68 -11.00 18.01
C THR A 194 -25.06 -12.36 18.34
N LYS A 195 -25.82 -13.44 18.11
CA LYS A 195 -25.30 -14.81 18.14
C LYS A 195 -25.03 -15.29 16.71
N PHE A 196 -23.81 -15.78 16.47
CA PHE A 196 -23.41 -16.39 15.22
C PHE A 196 -23.29 -17.91 15.36
N TYR A 197 -23.70 -18.60 14.31
CA TYR A 197 -23.58 -20.04 14.12
C TYR A 197 -22.52 -20.31 13.05
N PHE A 198 -21.50 -21.10 13.40
CA PHE A 198 -20.42 -21.51 12.50
C PHE A 198 -20.65 -22.95 12.06
N SER A 199 -20.94 -23.13 10.77
CA SER A 199 -21.36 -24.42 10.21
C SER A 199 -20.64 -24.71 8.89
N GLY A 200 -20.75 -25.94 8.40
CA GLY A 200 -20.30 -26.33 7.07
C GLY A 200 -18.82 -26.03 6.81
N TYR A 201 -17.95 -26.48 7.73
CA TYR A 201 -16.50 -26.30 7.60
C TYR A 201 -15.97 -26.86 6.28
N ASP A 202 -15.12 -26.05 5.61
CA ASP A 202 -14.45 -26.44 4.38
C ASP A 202 -13.05 -25.79 4.32
N LYS A 203 -12.02 -26.61 4.48
CA LYS A 203 -10.62 -26.18 4.47
C LYS A 203 -10.22 -25.49 3.16
N GLY A 204 -10.88 -25.81 2.06
CA GLY A 204 -10.60 -25.27 0.72
C GLY A 204 -11.11 -23.83 0.49
N ARG A 205 -11.91 -23.28 1.40
CA ARG A 205 -12.50 -21.94 1.23
C ARG A 205 -11.58 -20.76 1.54
N GLY A 206 -10.33 -20.98 1.87
CA GLY A 206 -9.42 -19.89 2.25
C GLY A 206 -9.71 -19.33 3.65
N PHE A 207 -10.04 -18.04 3.77
CA PHE A 207 -10.35 -17.41 5.06
C PHE A 207 -11.73 -17.78 5.59
N ASP A 208 -12.68 -17.99 4.72
CA ASP A 208 -14.10 -18.27 4.94
C ASP A 208 -14.32 -19.78 5.14
N LYS A 209 -13.65 -20.38 6.09
CA LYS A 209 -13.73 -21.83 6.29
C LYS A 209 -15.07 -22.29 6.79
N TYR A 210 -15.80 -21.43 7.50
CA TYR A 210 -17.16 -21.66 7.96
C TYR A 210 -18.18 -20.85 7.20
N LEU A 211 -19.37 -21.38 7.07
CA LEU A 211 -20.56 -20.58 6.81
C LEU A 211 -20.97 -19.92 8.12
N ILE A 212 -21.11 -18.60 8.11
CA ILE A 212 -21.54 -17.84 9.28
C ILE A 212 -22.98 -17.35 9.07
N SER A 213 -23.82 -17.49 10.08
CA SER A 213 -25.19 -17.01 10.07
C SER A 213 -25.58 -16.46 11.43
N ALA A 214 -26.31 -15.34 11.47
CA ALA A 214 -26.96 -14.84 12.69
C ALA A 214 -28.30 -15.55 12.98
N LYS A 215 -28.75 -16.44 12.09
CA LYS A 215 -29.92 -17.29 12.31
C LYS A 215 -29.48 -18.75 12.41
N PRO A 216 -30.13 -19.57 13.23
CA PRO A 216 -29.85 -20.99 13.27
C PRO A 216 -29.97 -21.60 11.87
N PRO A 217 -29.06 -22.48 11.46
CA PRO A 217 -29.21 -23.22 10.20
C PRO A 217 -30.37 -24.20 10.30
N ALA A 218 -30.91 -24.60 9.14
CA ALA A 218 -32.03 -25.56 9.08
C ALA A 218 -31.68 -26.92 9.72
N ASP A 219 -30.41 -27.33 9.59
CA ASP A 219 -29.88 -28.51 10.29
C ASP A 219 -28.90 -28.07 11.37
N PRO A 220 -29.29 -28.07 12.66
CA PRO A 220 -28.42 -27.74 13.76
C PRO A 220 -27.21 -28.67 13.91
N ALA A 221 -27.30 -29.91 13.38
CA ALA A 221 -26.20 -30.86 13.42
C ALA A 221 -24.98 -30.42 12.58
N THR A 222 -25.14 -29.46 11.68
CA THR A 222 -24.05 -28.89 10.89
C THR A 222 -23.22 -27.85 11.63
N VAL A 223 -23.71 -27.34 12.79
CA VAL A 223 -23.03 -26.31 13.58
C VAL A 223 -21.86 -26.92 14.34
N SER A 224 -20.67 -26.39 14.18
CA SER A 224 -19.48 -26.77 14.93
C SER A 224 -19.43 -26.05 16.29
N PHE A 225 -19.62 -24.73 16.28
CA PHE A 225 -19.67 -23.90 17.49
C PHE A 225 -20.48 -22.64 17.25
N THR A 226 -20.78 -21.93 18.32
CA THR A 226 -21.43 -20.61 18.27
C THR A 226 -20.57 -19.55 18.92
N ALA A 227 -20.75 -18.29 18.53
CA ALA A 227 -20.18 -17.13 19.22
C ALA A 227 -21.29 -16.10 19.47
N THR A 228 -21.52 -15.79 20.73
CA THR A 228 -22.50 -14.78 21.13
C THR A 228 -21.78 -13.51 21.56
N PHE A 229 -22.00 -12.44 20.82
CA PHE A 229 -21.50 -11.11 21.15
C PHE A 229 -22.46 -10.42 22.09
N PHE A 230 -21.93 -9.69 23.05
CA PHE A 230 -22.74 -8.95 24.03
C PHE A 230 -21.95 -7.78 24.61
N LYS A 231 -22.68 -6.77 25.07
CA LYS A 231 -22.13 -5.70 25.89
C LYS A 231 -22.14 -6.14 27.33
N ASP A 232 -20.98 -6.15 27.96
CA ASP A 232 -20.88 -6.51 29.39
C ASP A 232 -21.34 -5.36 30.31
N THR A 233 -21.45 -5.62 31.59
CA THR A 233 -21.88 -4.66 32.61
C THR A 233 -20.99 -3.43 32.74
N ASP A 234 -19.70 -3.57 32.41
CA ASP A 234 -18.73 -2.48 32.35
C ASP A 234 -18.78 -1.68 31.03
N GLY A 235 -19.66 -2.04 30.10
CA GLY A 235 -19.83 -1.41 28.80
C GLY A 235 -18.90 -1.95 27.70
N THR A 236 -18.02 -2.89 28.01
CA THR A 236 -17.11 -3.50 27.02
C THR A 236 -17.85 -4.50 26.14
N LEU A 237 -17.40 -4.59 24.88
CA LEU A 237 -17.86 -5.62 23.95
C LEU A 237 -17.10 -6.91 24.25
N LYS A 238 -17.82 -8.00 24.47
CA LYS A 238 -17.25 -9.35 24.62
C LYS A 238 -17.97 -10.33 23.69
N PHE A 239 -17.35 -11.47 23.43
CA PHE A 239 -18.07 -12.60 22.87
C PHE A 239 -17.73 -13.88 23.62
N ARG A 240 -18.72 -14.79 23.66
CA ARG A 240 -18.61 -16.10 24.29
C ARG A 240 -18.77 -17.16 23.22
N THR A 241 -17.80 -18.08 23.14
CA THR A 241 -17.87 -19.27 22.29
C THR A 241 -18.43 -20.44 23.06
N GLU A 242 -19.25 -21.24 22.38
CA GLU A 242 -19.86 -22.47 22.95
C GLU A 242 -19.74 -23.57 21.90
N ASN A 243 -19.30 -24.75 22.36
CA ASN A 243 -19.16 -25.91 21.50
C ASN A 243 -20.55 -26.52 21.25
N ALA A 244 -20.99 -26.52 19.98
CA ALA A 244 -22.32 -27.08 19.64
C ALA A 244 -22.30 -28.61 19.55
N LYS A 245 -21.14 -29.23 19.46
CA LYS A 245 -20.97 -30.69 19.35
C LYS A 245 -20.74 -31.36 20.70
N ASP A 246 -20.23 -30.61 21.66
CA ASP A 246 -19.91 -31.10 23.00
C ASP A 246 -20.23 -30.04 24.06
N PRO A 247 -21.43 -30.06 24.65
CA PRO A 247 -21.81 -29.11 25.70
C PRO A 247 -20.98 -29.21 26.99
N SER A 248 -20.19 -30.27 27.18
CA SER A 248 -19.28 -30.41 28.31
C SER A 248 -17.95 -29.66 28.11
N ASP A 249 -17.62 -29.24 26.86
CA ASP A 249 -16.45 -28.42 26.58
C ASP A 249 -16.68 -27.01 27.15
N PRO A 250 -15.82 -26.52 28.06
CA PRO A 250 -16.10 -25.25 28.74
C PRO A 250 -16.17 -24.08 27.75
N PRO A 251 -17.21 -23.23 27.84
CA PRO A 251 -17.30 -22.04 27.01
C PRO A 251 -16.16 -21.07 27.32
N ARG A 252 -15.77 -20.28 26.33
CA ARG A 252 -14.70 -19.29 26.45
C ARG A 252 -15.23 -17.90 26.15
N THR A 253 -14.78 -16.90 26.92
CA THR A 253 -15.18 -15.50 26.76
C THR A 253 -13.96 -14.65 26.47
N TYR A 254 -14.08 -13.80 25.46
CA TYR A 254 -13.00 -12.94 24.98
C TYR A 254 -13.46 -11.48 24.91
N PRO A 255 -12.66 -10.52 25.37
CA PRO A 255 -12.91 -9.10 25.13
C PRO A 255 -12.62 -8.74 23.68
N VAL A 256 -13.43 -7.86 23.10
CA VAL A 256 -13.19 -7.24 21.79
C VAL A 256 -12.71 -5.82 22.04
N ASP A 257 -11.43 -5.59 21.81
CA ASP A 257 -10.78 -4.34 22.19
C ASP A 257 -10.88 -3.27 21.09
N MET A 258 -10.84 -3.70 19.82
CA MET A 258 -10.69 -2.78 18.70
C MET A 258 -11.52 -3.20 17.48
N THR A 259 -11.87 -2.20 16.66
CA THR A 259 -12.30 -2.40 15.29
C THR A 259 -11.11 -2.21 14.34
N TYR A 260 -11.15 -2.87 13.18
CA TYR A 260 -10.10 -2.84 12.19
C TYR A 260 -10.69 -2.76 10.78
N GLY A 261 -10.31 -1.73 10.01
CA GLY A 261 -10.77 -1.49 8.65
C GLY A 261 -11.69 -0.27 8.45
N GLY A 262 -12.07 0.43 9.52
CA GLY A 262 -12.82 1.70 9.50
C GLY A 262 -14.25 1.61 8.96
N GLY A 263 -14.73 0.46 8.49
CA GLY A 263 -16.10 0.28 8.00
C GLY A 263 -16.41 0.88 6.62
N LEU A 264 -15.40 1.33 5.88
CA LEU A 264 -15.60 1.84 4.51
C LEU A 264 -15.89 0.71 3.51
N TYR A 265 -15.08 -0.34 3.54
CA TYR A 265 -15.23 -1.53 2.70
C TYR A 265 -15.66 -2.71 3.52
N LYS A 266 -14.94 -2.95 4.58
CA LYS A 266 -15.13 -4.02 5.54
C LYS A 266 -14.69 -3.55 6.92
N GLN A 267 -15.17 -4.23 7.95
CA GLN A 267 -14.69 -4.05 9.31
C GLN A 267 -14.50 -5.40 9.97
N ARG A 268 -13.37 -5.58 10.62
CA ARG A 268 -13.07 -6.72 11.46
C ARG A 268 -13.05 -6.27 12.91
N TYR A 269 -13.12 -7.23 13.80
CA TYR A 269 -13.13 -7.00 15.24
C TYR A 269 -11.96 -7.76 15.83
N LEU A 270 -11.10 -7.05 16.56
CA LEU A 270 -9.92 -7.61 17.19
C LEU A 270 -10.26 -7.95 18.64
N PHE A 271 -10.07 -9.20 19.00
CA PHE A 271 -10.25 -9.69 20.35
C PHE A 271 -8.91 -10.08 20.97
N ARG A 272 -8.86 -10.10 22.29
CA ARG A 272 -7.66 -10.47 23.04
C ARG A 272 -7.78 -11.88 23.60
N ALA A 273 -6.75 -12.70 23.33
CA ALA A 273 -6.58 -14.02 23.91
C ALA A 273 -5.11 -14.20 24.32
N ASP A 274 -4.86 -14.65 25.54
CA ASP A 274 -3.52 -14.89 26.09
C ASP A 274 -2.55 -13.71 25.89
N GLY A 275 -3.06 -12.48 26.02
CA GLY A 275 -2.29 -11.23 25.89
C GLY A 275 -2.14 -10.69 24.47
N ALA A 276 -2.35 -11.50 23.42
CA ALA A 276 -2.22 -11.11 22.02
C ALA A 276 -3.56 -10.76 21.36
N LEU A 277 -3.53 -9.96 20.31
CA LEU A 277 -4.69 -9.54 19.52
C LEU A 277 -4.91 -10.47 18.33
N PHE A 278 -6.17 -10.79 18.05
CA PHE A 278 -6.57 -11.65 16.94
C PHE A 278 -7.79 -11.09 16.22
N PRO A 279 -7.82 -11.11 14.88
CA PRO A 279 -9.04 -10.74 14.15
C PRO A 279 -10.06 -11.89 14.18
N PHE A 280 -11.34 -11.51 14.33
CA PHE A 280 -12.46 -12.42 14.29
C PHE A 280 -13.64 -11.75 13.60
N VAL A 281 -14.48 -12.47 12.95
CA VAL A 281 -15.59 -12.06 12.09
C VAL A 281 -15.39 -10.76 11.30
N GLN A 282 -15.89 -10.72 10.12
CA GLN A 282 -15.81 -9.57 9.23
C GLN A 282 -17.21 -9.11 8.84
N TYR A 283 -17.42 -7.80 8.96
CA TYR A 283 -18.60 -7.13 8.45
C TYR A 283 -18.28 -6.41 7.14
N ASN A 284 -19.05 -6.69 6.09
CA ASN A 284 -18.98 -6.00 4.81
C ASN A 284 -20.09 -4.96 4.75
N SER A 285 -19.73 -3.70 4.59
CA SER A 285 -20.68 -2.60 4.56
C SER A 285 -21.54 -2.64 3.29
N ALA A 286 -22.84 -2.40 3.43
CA ALA A 286 -23.71 -2.15 2.28
C ALA A 286 -23.19 -0.93 1.50
N GLY A 287 -23.10 -1.05 0.19
CA GLY A 287 -22.55 0.01 -0.67
C GLY A 287 -21.02 0.09 -0.71
N SER A 288 -20.30 -0.77 0.03
CA SER A 288 -18.87 -0.97 -0.18
C SER A 288 -18.62 -1.78 -1.45
N ASP A 289 -17.43 -1.64 -2.04
CA ASP A 289 -17.02 -2.47 -3.18
C ASP A 289 -17.11 -3.96 -2.86
N ALA A 290 -16.82 -4.33 -1.61
CA ALA A 290 -16.92 -5.68 -1.12
C ALA A 290 -18.36 -6.22 -1.03
N TYR A 291 -19.35 -5.36 -0.83
CA TYR A 291 -20.76 -5.75 -0.72
C TYR A 291 -21.50 -5.59 -2.05
N ALA A 292 -21.20 -4.54 -2.81
CA ALA A 292 -21.70 -4.38 -4.19
C ALA A 292 -21.28 -5.57 -5.06
N ASP A 293 -20.26 -6.26 -4.60
CA ASP A 293 -19.85 -7.53 -5.07
C ASP A 293 -20.98 -8.58 -4.96
N ARG A 294 -21.04 -9.45 -5.93
CA ARG A 294 -22.04 -10.49 -6.14
C ARG A 294 -22.24 -11.46 -4.98
N THR A 295 -21.37 -11.43 -3.97
CA THR A 295 -21.50 -12.29 -2.78
C THR A 295 -22.56 -11.82 -1.80
N ARG A 296 -22.85 -10.54 -1.70
CA ARG A 296 -23.84 -9.89 -0.82
C ARG A 296 -23.89 -10.42 0.63
N LYS A 297 -22.77 -10.98 1.10
CA LYS A 297 -22.67 -11.50 2.45
C LYS A 297 -22.23 -10.39 3.40
N GLN A 298 -23.12 -9.97 4.27
CA GLN A 298 -22.88 -8.92 5.24
C GLN A 298 -21.87 -9.36 6.32
N TRP A 299 -22.02 -10.60 6.82
CA TRP A 299 -21.10 -11.21 7.79
C TRP A 299 -20.32 -12.35 7.17
N ARG A 300 -19.03 -12.41 7.45
CA ARG A 300 -18.12 -13.45 6.97
C ARG A 300 -17.25 -13.98 8.09
N ASP A 301 -16.91 -15.24 7.98
CA ASP A 301 -15.85 -15.86 8.76
C ASP A 301 -14.51 -15.19 8.44
N TYR A 302 -13.74 -14.92 9.48
CA TYR A 302 -12.36 -14.50 9.34
C TYR A 302 -11.52 -15.20 10.40
N HIS A 303 -11.00 -16.38 10.06
CA HIS A 303 -10.19 -17.24 10.93
C HIS A 303 -10.92 -17.84 12.16
N ALA A 304 -12.21 -18.10 12.07
CA ALA A 304 -12.96 -18.77 13.12
C ALA A 304 -12.43 -20.20 13.43
N ASP A 305 -11.73 -20.82 12.46
CA ASP A 305 -11.03 -22.08 12.65
C ASP A 305 -9.87 -22.03 13.67
N TRP A 306 -9.49 -20.86 14.16
CA TRP A 306 -8.56 -20.72 15.27
C TRP A 306 -9.21 -20.92 16.63
N LEU A 307 -10.54 -20.78 16.70
CA LEU A 307 -11.33 -20.90 17.94
C LEU A 307 -11.96 -22.28 18.11
N TYR A 308 -11.90 -23.12 17.09
CA TYR A 308 -12.44 -24.47 17.12
C TYR A 308 -11.61 -25.44 16.29
N ASN A 309 -11.25 -26.57 16.87
CA ASN A 309 -10.50 -27.62 16.18
C ASN A 309 -11.46 -28.72 15.70
N GLU A 310 -11.64 -28.82 14.39
CA GLU A 310 -12.56 -29.80 13.77
C GLU A 310 -12.14 -31.27 13.99
N GLN A 311 -10.84 -31.53 14.18
CA GLN A 311 -10.35 -32.89 14.39
C GLN A 311 -10.64 -33.39 15.80
N THR A 312 -10.41 -32.54 16.80
CA THR A 312 -10.66 -32.88 18.21
C THR A 312 -12.09 -32.53 18.64
N ARG A 313 -12.82 -31.78 17.82
CA ARG A 313 -14.16 -31.21 18.12
C ARG A 313 -14.21 -30.42 19.43
N LYS A 314 -13.14 -29.69 19.72
CA LYS A 314 -13.00 -28.87 20.95
C LYS A 314 -12.78 -27.40 20.59
N LEU A 315 -13.23 -26.52 21.48
CA LEU A 315 -12.84 -25.12 21.44
C LEU A 315 -11.33 -24.99 21.61
N ALA A 316 -10.73 -24.05 20.93
CA ALA A 316 -9.30 -23.80 20.90
C ALA A 316 -8.99 -22.34 21.19
N ASN A 317 -7.78 -22.02 21.61
CA ASN A 317 -7.24 -20.66 21.57
C ASN A 317 -6.53 -20.44 20.23
N PRO A 318 -6.57 -19.21 19.68
CA PRO A 318 -5.85 -18.89 18.47
C PRO A 318 -4.35 -19.13 18.63
N PRO A 319 -3.66 -19.61 17.58
CA PRO A 319 -2.21 -19.80 17.65
C PRO A 319 -1.49 -18.46 17.72
N LYS A 320 -0.69 -18.22 18.77
CA LYS A 320 -0.01 -16.95 19.04
C LYS A 320 0.81 -16.43 17.88
N LYS A 321 1.47 -17.33 17.10
CA LYS A 321 2.19 -16.98 15.87
C LYS A 321 1.32 -16.37 14.76
N LYS A 322 -0.01 -16.41 14.92
CA LYS A 322 -0.99 -15.80 14.02
C LYS A 322 -1.63 -14.54 14.61
N SER A 323 -1.05 -14.01 15.68
CA SER A 323 -1.53 -12.78 16.29
C SER A 323 -1.42 -11.59 15.35
N PHE A 324 -2.26 -10.60 15.58
CA PHE A 324 -2.19 -9.31 14.89
C PHE A 324 -0.83 -8.63 15.10
N ASP A 325 -0.23 -8.83 16.27
CA ASP A 325 1.10 -8.32 16.63
C ASP A 325 2.15 -8.74 15.60
N ILE A 326 2.15 -10.02 15.22
CA ILE A 326 3.14 -10.58 14.28
C ILE A 326 2.74 -10.33 12.82
N GLU A 327 1.48 -10.59 12.47
CA GLU A 327 1.07 -10.62 11.04
C GLU A 327 0.58 -9.28 10.49
N CYS A 328 0.21 -8.32 11.35
CA CYS A 328 -0.50 -7.11 10.91
C CYS A 328 0.11 -5.81 11.42
N ALA A 329 0.58 -5.77 12.66
CA ALA A 329 0.96 -4.54 13.36
C ALA A 329 2.06 -3.76 12.64
N SER A 330 2.97 -4.43 11.96
CA SER A 330 4.06 -3.80 11.19
C SER A 330 3.58 -2.84 10.11
N CYS A 331 2.38 -3.07 9.55
CA CYS A 331 1.77 -2.20 8.55
C CYS A 331 0.67 -1.30 9.15
N HIS A 332 0.42 -1.41 10.46
CA HIS A 332 -0.67 -0.70 11.10
C HIS A 332 -0.26 0.16 12.29
N PHE A 333 0.93 -0.04 12.87
CA PHE A 333 1.39 0.72 14.05
C PHE A 333 2.49 1.71 13.66
N THR A 334 2.33 2.96 14.04
CA THR A 334 3.38 3.97 13.87
C THR A 334 4.51 3.74 14.88
N GLY A 335 5.75 3.76 14.40
CA GLY A 335 6.90 3.45 15.25
C GLY A 335 6.97 1.98 15.67
N TYR A 336 6.37 1.09 14.88
CA TYR A 336 6.31 -0.35 15.14
C TYR A 336 7.64 -0.95 15.59
N THR A 337 7.54 -1.75 16.65
CA THR A 337 8.58 -2.67 17.11
C THR A 337 7.95 -4.02 17.41
N LEU A 338 8.72 -5.10 17.29
CA LEU A 338 8.30 -6.43 17.69
C LEU A 338 9.32 -6.99 18.68
N THR A 339 8.92 -7.13 19.93
CA THR A 339 9.79 -7.52 21.02
C THR A 339 9.48 -8.96 21.45
N PRO A 340 10.49 -9.85 21.54
CA PRO A 340 10.27 -11.19 22.08
C PRO A 340 9.97 -11.12 23.58
N THR A 341 9.03 -11.94 24.02
CA THR A 341 8.70 -12.11 25.46
C THR A 341 9.52 -13.23 26.08
N VAL A 342 9.55 -13.27 27.41
CA VAL A 342 10.22 -14.35 28.18
C VAL A 342 9.58 -15.72 27.85
N ALA A 343 8.32 -15.77 27.48
CA ALA A 343 7.61 -16.99 27.10
C ALA A 343 7.91 -17.45 25.66
N GLY A 344 8.75 -16.72 24.92
CA GLY A 344 9.10 -17.02 23.52
C GLY A 344 8.08 -16.58 22.49
N ASP A 345 7.08 -15.81 22.91
CA ASP A 345 6.11 -15.13 22.05
C ASP A 345 6.62 -13.72 21.69
N PHE A 346 5.84 -12.98 20.90
CA PHE A 346 6.16 -11.61 20.51
C PHE A 346 5.02 -10.66 20.87
N VAL A 347 5.39 -9.42 21.19
CA VAL A 347 4.46 -8.32 21.42
C VAL A 347 4.86 -7.15 20.53
N ALA A 348 3.90 -6.59 19.83
CA ALA A 348 4.08 -5.39 19.03
C ALA A 348 3.97 -4.14 19.91
N GLY A 349 4.90 -3.21 19.71
CA GLY A 349 4.87 -1.86 20.26
C GLY A 349 4.55 -0.83 19.19
N ALA A 350 4.05 0.32 19.63
CA ALA A 350 3.81 1.50 18.81
C ALA A 350 4.25 2.75 19.59
N VAL A 351 4.42 3.87 18.88
CA VAL A 351 4.79 5.13 19.54
C VAL A 351 3.65 5.62 20.43
N ASN A 352 4.00 6.18 21.60
CA ASN A 352 3.07 6.87 22.47
C ASN A 352 2.58 8.18 21.82
N ASP A 353 1.28 8.37 21.76
CA ASP A 353 0.64 9.59 21.28
C ASP A 353 -0.59 9.89 22.15
N PRO A 354 -0.69 11.06 22.81
CA PRO A 354 -1.84 11.42 23.65
C PRO A 354 -3.20 11.31 22.94
N ASN A 355 -3.22 11.40 21.60
CA ASN A 355 -4.40 11.19 20.78
C ASN A 355 -4.42 9.82 20.10
N GLY A 356 -3.62 8.88 20.58
CA GLY A 356 -3.56 7.49 20.13
C GLY A 356 -4.88 6.74 20.31
N GLU A 357 -4.94 5.52 19.79
CA GLU A 357 -6.16 4.74 19.75
C GLU A 357 -6.40 3.97 21.04
N ALA A 358 -5.38 3.35 21.58
CA ALA A 358 -5.43 2.58 22.82
C ALA A 358 -4.05 2.50 23.48
N ASP A 359 -4.01 2.39 24.78
CA ASP A 359 -2.83 2.01 25.54
C ASP A 359 -2.67 0.49 25.43
N ILE A 360 -1.66 0.03 24.68
CA ILE A 360 -1.41 -1.40 24.46
C ILE A 360 -0.29 -1.97 25.32
N ASP A 361 0.56 -1.12 25.88
CA ASP A 361 1.71 -1.49 26.70
C ASP A 361 1.50 -1.23 28.21
N GLY A 362 0.40 -0.54 28.58
CA GLY A 362 -0.03 -0.35 29.96
C GLY A 362 0.73 0.76 30.70
N ASP A 363 1.39 1.68 29.97
CA ASP A 363 2.13 2.79 30.58
C ASP A 363 1.26 4.01 30.91
N GLY A 364 -0.05 3.95 30.58
CA GLY A 364 -1.03 5.01 30.83
C GLY A 364 -1.13 6.04 29.72
N VAL A 365 -0.34 5.92 28.66
CA VAL A 365 -0.39 6.81 27.47
C VAL A 365 -0.88 6.01 26.26
N PRO A 366 -1.91 6.47 25.53
CA PRO A 366 -2.31 5.78 24.30
C PRO A 366 -1.20 5.69 23.27
N ASN A 367 -1.21 4.60 22.50
CA ASN A 367 -0.29 4.37 21.39
C ASN A 367 -0.97 4.71 20.05
N GLU A 368 -0.17 5.11 19.07
CA GLU A 368 -0.61 5.39 17.70
C GLU A 368 -0.69 4.09 16.89
N LEU A 369 -1.88 3.44 16.91
CA LEU A 369 -2.16 2.15 16.27
C LEU A 369 -2.62 2.27 14.81
N ASN A 370 -2.23 3.32 14.14
CA ASN A 370 -2.55 3.62 12.75
C ASN A 370 -1.33 4.24 12.08
N ILE A 371 -1.47 4.60 10.82
CA ILE A 371 -0.39 5.19 10.03
C ILE A 371 -0.35 6.70 10.27
N GLY A 372 0.61 7.13 11.07
CA GLY A 372 0.87 8.53 11.37
C GLY A 372 1.92 9.18 10.49
N CYS A 373 2.28 10.41 10.84
CA CYS A 373 3.24 11.22 10.08
C CYS A 373 4.61 10.52 9.94
N GLU A 374 5.07 9.91 11.01
CA GLU A 374 6.42 9.36 11.12
C GLU A 374 6.63 8.06 10.33
N VAL A 375 5.56 7.41 9.86
CA VAL A 375 5.67 6.25 8.95
C VAL A 375 6.29 6.67 7.60
N CYS A 376 5.93 7.86 7.12
CA CYS A 376 6.39 8.39 5.83
C CYS A 376 7.57 9.35 5.97
N HIS A 377 7.69 10.03 7.11
CA HIS A 377 8.70 11.06 7.35
C HIS A 377 9.85 10.61 8.24
N GLY A 378 9.67 9.49 8.96
CA GLY A 378 10.62 8.96 9.92
C GLY A 378 10.55 9.61 11.30
N PRO A 379 11.29 9.06 12.30
CA PRO A 379 11.30 9.55 13.67
C PRO A 379 11.58 11.04 13.78
N GLY A 380 10.69 11.76 14.48
CA GLY A 380 10.63 13.23 14.47
C GLY A 380 11.29 13.93 15.65
N SER A 381 11.90 13.22 16.63
CA SER A 381 12.41 13.87 17.84
C SER A 381 13.46 14.95 17.56
N GLU A 382 14.41 14.65 16.68
CA GLU A 382 15.48 15.60 16.33
C GLU A 382 14.95 16.75 15.45
N HIS A 383 13.96 16.48 14.60
CA HIS A 383 13.26 17.51 13.86
C HIS A 383 12.52 18.48 14.79
N ALA A 384 11.80 17.96 15.78
CA ALA A 384 11.05 18.77 16.73
C ALA A 384 11.96 19.68 17.57
N LYS A 385 13.15 19.20 17.96
CA LYS A 385 14.14 19.94 18.77
C LYS A 385 14.98 20.92 17.94
N SER A 386 15.15 20.68 16.63
CA SER A 386 16.05 21.46 15.79
C SER A 386 15.60 22.88 15.60
N VAL A 387 16.59 23.81 15.52
CA VAL A 387 16.34 25.19 15.10
C VAL A 387 15.87 25.27 13.67
N LYS A 388 15.11 26.32 13.31
CA LYS A 388 14.46 26.49 12.01
C LYS A 388 15.38 26.20 10.81
N ALA A 389 16.64 26.66 10.88
CA ALA A 389 17.61 26.46 9.79
C ALA A 389 18.04 25.01 9.56
N ARG A 390 17.88 24.12 10.55
CA ARG A 390 18.29 22.70 10.47
C ARG A 390 17.10 21.73 10.36
N LYS A 391 15.87 22.21 10.53
CA LYS A 391 14.71 21.33 10.60
C LYS A 391 14.56 20.41 9.39
N ALA A 392 14.72 20.96 8.19
CA ALA A 392 14.55 20.18 6.98
C ALA A 392 15.63 19.11 6.77
N ALA A 393 16.82 19.29 7.32
CA ALA A 393 17.91 18.31 7.24
C ALA A 393 17.75 17.12 8.19
N THR A 394 16.77 17.15 9.11
CA THR A 394 16.58 16.14 10.16
C THR A 394 15.31 15.32 10.00
N ILE A 395 14.66 15.40 8.86
CA ILE A 395 13.42 14.68 8.54
C ILE A 395 13.34 14.37 7.05
N VAL A 396 12.72 13.26 6.69
CA VAL A 396 12.53 12.90 5.27
C VAL A 396 11.34 13.66 4.69
N ASN A 397 11.51 14.17 3.48
CA ASN A 397 10.43 14.68 2.64
C ASN A 397 10.31 13.78 1.40
N PRO A 398 9.34 12.84 1.35
CA PRO A 398 9.22 11.88 0.25
C PRO A 398 9.09 12.53 -1.14
N ARG A 399 8.52 13.73 -1.24
CA ARG A 399 8.39 14.46 -2.52
C ARG A 399 9.74 14.89 -3.11
N LYS A 400 10.80 14.92 -2.31
CA LYS A 400 12.15 15.36 -2.71
C LYS A 400 13.14 14.20 -2.83
N LEU A 401 12.66 12.98 -2.69
CA LEU A 401 13.42 11.77 -2.94
C LEU A 401 13.43 11.41 -4.43
N ALA A 402 14.39 10.62 -4.85
CA ALA A 402 14.29 9.88 -6.10
C ALA A 402 13.00 9.02 -6.13
N ALA A 403 12.44 8.80 -7.32
CA ALA A 403 11.13 8.16 -7.46
C ALA A 403 11.07 6.77 -6.82
N GLU A 404 12.10 5.96 -6.99
CA GLU A 404 12.22 4.63 -6.40
C GLU A 404 12.27 4.68 -4.86
N ARG A 405 13.02 5.62 -4.26
CA ARG A 405 13.05 5.82 -2.81
C ARG A 405 11.71 6.31 -2.26
N ALA A 406 11.05 7.22 -2.99
CA ALA A 406 9.71 7.69 -2.64
C ALA A 406 8.67 6.56 -2.70
N THR A 407 8.81 5.62 -3.64
CA THR A 407 7.94 4.45 -3.77
C THR A 407 8.13 3.48 -2.61
N VAL A 408 9.37 3.24 -2.18
CA VAL A 408 9.70 2.39 -1.01
C VAL A 408 8.97 2.84 0.27
N VAL A 409 8.74 4.14 0.44
CA VAL A 409 7.97 4.67 1.57
C VAL A 409 6.57 4.04 1.66
N CYS A 410 5.95 3.74 0.53
CA CYS A 410 4.65 3.07 0.46
C CYS A 410 4.80 1.54 0.46
N ASP A 411 5.82 1.04 -0.23
CA ASP A 411 6.07 -0.38 -0.43
C ASP A 411 6.36 -1.13 0.87
N GLN A 412 6.84 -0.44 1.91
CA GLN A 412 7.00 -1.05 3.23
C GLN A 412 5.73 -1.74 3.75
N CYS A 413 4.55 -1.35 3.23
CA CYS A 413 3.26 -1.97 3.52
C CYS A 413 2.58 -2.51 2.26
N HIS A 414 2.66 -1.78 1.13
CA HIS A 414 1.91 -2.06 -0.09
C HIS A 414 2.64 -2.98 -1.09
N SER A 415 3.76 -3.59 -0.72
CA SER A 415 4.41 -4.67 -1.48
C SER A 415 4.22 -6.06 -0.85
N ARG A 416 3.42 -6.16 0.23
CA ARG A 416 3.26 -7.37 1.04
C ARG A 416 4.62 -7.94 1.49
N PRO A 417 5.45 -7.13 2.15
CA PRO A 417 6.77 -7.55 2.57
C PRO A 417 6.71 -8.64 3.66
N GLN A 418 7.78 -9.41 3.80
CA GLN A 418 7.98 -10.36 4.88
C GLN A 418 9.34 -10.12 5.51
N GLY A 419 9.39 -10.10 6.82
CA GLY A 419 10.60 -9.88 7.60
C GLY A 419 11.34 -11.16 7.99
N ASN A 420 11.92 -11.17 9.18
CA ASN A 420 12.76 -12.25 9.69
C ASN A 420 12.01 -13.51 10.10
N LEU A 421 10.78 -13.37 10.57
CA LEU A 421 9.99 -14.51 11.02
C LEU A 421 9.48 -15.23 9.80
N LYS A 422 9.88 -16.48 9.64
CA LYS A 422 9.53 -17.30 8.48
C LYS A 422 8.01 -17.37 8.29
N ASN A 423 7.54 -16.94 7.12
CA ASN A 423 6.13 -16.83 6.76
C ASN A 423 5.30 -15.85 7.60
N ASP A 424 5.94 -15.09 8.48
CA ASP A 424 5.27 -14.12 9.33
C ASP A 424 5.75 -12.71 8.96
N GLN A 425 4.91 -11.73 9.15
CA GLN A 425 5.35 -10.33 9.09
C GLN A 425 5.86 -10.00 10.48
N PRO A 426 6.93 -9.40 10.62
CA PRO A 426 7.15 -7.99 10.36
C PRO A 426 7.91 -7.71 9.06
N VAL A 427 7.79 -6.47 8.64
CA VAL A 427 8.29 -5.95 7.37
C VAL A 427 9.80 -5.71 7.35
N SER A 428 10.51 -5.89 8.44
CA SER A 428 11.94 -5.68 8.48
C SER A 428 12.68 -6.80 9.21
N LYS A 429 13.93 -7.04 8.82
CA LYS A 429 14.82 -7.98 9.47
C LYS A 429 15.17 -7.58 10.91
N GLU A 430 14.97 -6.32 11.26
CA GLU A 430 15.28 -5.76 12.57
C GLU A 430 14.07 -5.73 13.50
N ASN A 431 12.93 -6.27 13.09
CA ASN A 431 11.67 -6.26 13.83
C ASN A 431 11.23 -4.84 14.27
N ARG A 432 11.47 -3.86 13.41
CA ARG A 432 11.08 -2.47 13.63
C ARG A 432 10.62 -1.81 12.33
N MET A 433 9.96 -0.65 12.46
CA MET A 433 9.54 0.14 11.33
C MET A 433 10.73 0.60 10.50
N LEU A 434 10.56 0.58 9.18
CA LEU A 434 11.53 1.09 8.23
C LEU A 434 11.73 2.59 8.42
N ILE A 435 12.99 3.04 8.38
CA ILE A 435 13.30 4.46 8.30
C ILE A 435 13.22 4.90 6.83
N PRO A 436 12.32 5.82 6.46
CA PRO A 436 12.13 6.20 5.06
C PRO A 436 13.37 6.86 4.45
N GLY A 437 13.48 6.77 3.13
CA GLY A 437 14.57 7.38 2.37
C GLY A 437 15.70 6.42 1.98
N ILE A 438 15.63 5.15 2.37
CA ILE A 438 16.55 4.12 1.88
C ILE A 438 16.32 3.84 0.39
N SER A 439 17.34 3.31 -0.28
CA SER A 439 17.20 2.89 -1.67
C SER A 439 16.31 1.66 -1.79
N ARG A 440 15.79 1.42 -2.99
CA ARG A 440 15.01 0.20 -3.24
C ARG A 440 15.86 -1.05 -3.08
N ASN A 441 17.10 -1.01 -3.53
CA ASN A 441 18.05 -2.11 -3.35
C ASN A 441 18.30 -2.42 -1.87
N GLU A 442 18.51 -1.40 -1.05
CA GLU A 442 18.63 -1.55 0.40
C GLU A 442 17.37 -2.13 1.03
N TYR A 443 16.19 -1.68 0.60
CA TYR A 443 14.90 -2.22 1.03
C TYR A 443 14.79 -3.73 0.75
N LEU A 444 15.06 -4.14 -0.48
CA LEU A 444 14.95 -5.54 -0.90
C LEU A 444 16.03 -6.43 -0.28
N THR A 445 17.22 -5.89 -0.02
CA THR A 445 18.35 -6.66 0.51
C THR A 445 18.31 -6.76 2.03
N ASN A 446 17.99 -5.65 2.72
CA ASN A 446 18.19 -5.54 4.17
C ASN A 446 16.89 -5.53 4.96
N HIS A 447 15.76 -5.07 4.39
CA HIS A 447 14.53 -4.86 5.14
C HIS A 447 13.45 -5.91 4.92
N THR A 448 13.37 -6.51 3.73
CA THR A 448 12.39 -7.55 3.50
C THR A 448 13.04 -8.85 3.09
N THR A 449 12.54 -9.95 3.64
CA THR A 449 12.83 -11.29 3.16
C THR A 449 11.52 -11.89 2.66
N ARG A 450 11.47 -12.24 1.40
CA ARG A 450 10.27 -12.80 0.82
C ARG A 450 10.60 -14.12 0.16
N GLU A 451 10.30 -15.22 0.85
CA GLU A 451 10.44 -16.57 0.30
C GLU A 451 9.17 -16.94 -0.46
N ASP A 452 9.29 -17.54 -1.64
CA ASP A 452 8.17 -18.04 -2.48
C ASP A 452 7.10 -17.01 -2.87
N ALA A 453 7.44 -15.73 -2.89
CA ALA A 453 6.52 -14.68 -3.29
C ALA A 453 5.86 -14.96 -4.65
N ALA A 454 6.63 -15.49 -5.59
CA ALA A 454 6.18 -15.76 -6.94
C ALA A 454 5.01 -16.73 -7.02
N GLN A 455 5.02 -17.80 -6.24
CA GLN A 455 4.00 -18.85 -6.35
C GLN A 455 2.78 -18.58 -5.47
N LYS A 456 2.98 -18.04 -4.29
CA LYS A 456 1.92 -17.89 -3.28
C LYS A 456 1.07 -16.65 -3.48
N ASP A 457 1.69 -15.56 -3.87
CA ASP A 457 1.06 -14.23 -3.89
C ASP A 457 0.67 -13.73 -5.28
N PHE A 458 0.92 -14.55 -6.31
CA PHE A 458 0.50 -14.28 -7.68
C PHE A 458 -0.47 -15.34 -8.20
N TRP A 459 -1.26 -14.96 -9.19
CA TRP A 459 -2.02 -15.93 -9.98
C TRP A 459 -1.08 -16.82 -10.79
N GLY A 460 -1.61 -17.91 -11.34
CA GLY A 460 -0.79 -18.88 -12.08
C GLY A 460 -0.09 -18.34 -13.32
N ASP A 461 -0.46 -17.13 -13.78
CA ASP A 461 0.23 -16.43 -14.86
C ASP A 461 1.56 -15.78 -14.39
N GLY A 462 1.79 -15.76 -13.09
CA GLY A 462 2.98 -15.15 -12.49
C GLY A 462 3.09 -13.64 -12.70
N VAL A 463 2.07 -12.98 -13.19
CA VAL A 463 2.05 -11.55 -13.53
C VAL A 463 1.15 -10.77 -12.60
N HIS A 464 -0.10 -11.20 -12.44
CA HIS A 464 -1.10 -10.50 -11.66
C HIS A 464 -1.00 -10.87 -10.18
N SER A 465 -0.90 -9.86 -9.34
CA SER A 465 -0.93 -10.02 -7.89
C SER A 465 -2.28 -10.57 -7.42
N LYS A 466 -2.24 -11.50 -6.48
CA LYS A 466 -3.38 -12.25 -5.97
C LYS A 466 -3.76 -11.88 -4.54
N ALA A 467 -2.77 -11.58 -3.72
CA ALA A 467 -2.96 -11.31 -2.31
C ALA A 467 -3.15 -9.80 -2.07
N HIS A 468 -3.73 -9.45 -0.93
CA HIS A 468 -3.89 -8.05 -0.53
C HIS A 468 -2.54 -7.35 -0.31
N HIS A 469 -2.54 -6.02 -0.34
CA HIS A 469 -1.37 -5.16 -0.11
C HIS A 469 -0.22 -5.39 -1.10
N GLN A 470 -0.53 -5.60 -2.38
CA GLN A 470 0.45 -5.76 -3.45
C GLN A 470 0.38 -4.66 -4.52
N GLN A 471 -0.23 -3.53 -4.20
CA GLN A 471 -0.34 -2.40 -5.14
C GLN A 471 1.03 -1.89 -5.59
N GLY A 472 1.98 -1.79 -4.65
CA GLY A 472 3.36 -1.42 -4.95
C GLY A 472 4.06 -2.44 -5.83
N THR A 473 3.88 -3.74 -5.52
CA THR A 473 4.42 -4.84 -6.34
C THR A 473 3.94 -4.77 -7.79
N ASP A 474 2.66 -4.50 -8.01
CA ASP A 474 2.11 -4.31 -9.35
C ASP A 474 2.63 -3.03 -10.00
N PHE A 475 2.66 -1.92 -9.24
CA PHE A 475 3.05 -0.61 -9.76
C PHE A 475 4.47 -0.59 -10.32
N ILE A 476 5.45 -1.12 -9.59
CA ILE A 476 6.85 -1.16 -10.04
C ILE A 476 7.07 -2.02 -11.28
N ARG A 477 6.14 -2.92 -11.59
CA ARG A 477 6.14 -3.77 -12.80
C ARG A 477 5.34 -3.18 -13.94
N SER A 478 4.66 -2.07 -13.70
CA SER A 478 3.81 -1.41 -14.68
C SER A 478 4.62 -0.50 -15.60
N LYS A 479 4.10 -0.31 -16.82
CA LYS A 479 4.62 0.71 -17.75
C LYS A 479 4.47 2.14 -17.23
N LYS A 480 3.75 2.36 -16.13
CA LYS A 480 3.60 3.68 -15.50
C LYS A 480 4.82 4.03 -14.66
N TYR A 481 5.37 3.05 -13.95
CA TYR A 481 6.61 3.23 -13.20
C TYR A 481 7.81 3.37 -14.13
N ILE A 482 7.89 2.53 -15.17
CA ILE A 482 9.02 2.44 -16.10
C ILE A 482 8.70 3.23 -17.37
N ASN A 483 9.04 4.51 -17.37
CA ASN A 483 8.87 5.35 -18.55
C ASN A 483 9.90 6.49 -18.60
N GLY A 484 10.25 6.94 -19.82
CA GLY A 484 11.24 7.98 -20.05
C GLY A 484 10.69 9.41 -20.02
N THR A 485 9.43 9.62 -19.64
CA THR A 485 8.82 10.95 -19.62
C THR A 485 8.69 11.53 -18.22
N GLN A 486 8.22 10.71 -17.30
CA GLN A 486 8.04 11.07 -15.91
C GLN A 486 8.16 9.82 -15.05
N LEU A 487 9.03 9.83 -14.05
CA LEU A 487 9.11 8.76 -13.06
C LEU A 487 7.98 8.98 -12.04
N LEU A 488 6.94 8.16 -12.15
CA LEU A 488 5.78 8.28 -11.27
C LEU A 488 6.05 7.66 -9.92
N THR A 489 5.41 8.21 -8.90
CA THR A 489 5.36 7.67 -7.55
C THR A 489 3.90 7.47 -7.14
N CYS A 490 3.64 6.74 -6.06
CA CYS A 490 2.30 6.59 -5.50
C CYS A 490 1.65 7.96 -5.25
N ALA A 491 2.42 8.93 -4.73
CA ALA A 491 1.95 10.29 -4.46
C ALA A 491 1.67 11.14 -5.71
N THR A 492 1.99 10.65 -6.91
CA THR A 492 1.58 11.31 -8.15
C THR A 492 0.07 11.22 -8.35
N CYS A 493 -0.51 10.06 -8.03
CA CYS A 493 -1.95 9.81 -8.16
C CYS A 493 -2.70 9.96 -6.84
N HIS A 494 -2.08 9.62 -5.71
CA HIS A 494 -2.69 9.68 -4.38
C HIS A 494 -2.24 10.92 -3.59
N ASP A 495 -3.11 11.43 -2.73
CA ASP A 495 -2.77 12.43 -1.71
C ASP A 495 -2.67 11.77 -0.33
N PRO A 496 -1.47 11.43 0.15
CA PRO A 496 -1.31 10.75 1.43
C PRO A 496 -1.76 11.60 2.63
N HIS A 497 -1.86 12.92 2.48
CA HIS A 497 -2.29 13.81 3.55
C HIS A 497 -3.81 14.01 3.63
N GLY A 498 -4.59 13.42 2.71
CA GLY A 498 -6.04 13.44 2.77
C GLY A 498 -6.68 14.80 2.42
N LYS A 499 -5.97 15.67 1.72
CA LYS A 499 -6.52 16.99 1.25
C LYS A 499 -7.53 16.84 0.10
N THR A 500 -7.94 15.63 -0.20
CA THR A 500 -8.90 15.30 -1.24
C THR A 500 -10.11 14.59 -0.64
N THR A 501 -11.27 14.81 -1.22
CA THR A 501 -12.51 14.05 -0.90
C THR A 501 -12.72 12.87 -1.83
N VAL A 502 -11.88 12.72 -2.85
CA VAL A 502 -11.97 11.62 -3.82
C VAL A 502 -11.64 10.29 -3.14
N LYS A 503 -12.42 9.28 -3.49
CA LYS A 503 -12.27 7.92 -2.97
C LYS A 503 -10.82 7.42 -3.15
N HIS A 504 -10.33 6.60 -2.24
CA HIS A 504 -8.94 6.09 -2.21
C HIS A 504 -7.86 7.16 -2.10
N GLN A 505 -8.20 8.35 -1.60
CA GLN A 505 -7.30 9.51 -1.52
C GLN A 505 -6.69 9.88 -2.88
N LEU A 506 -7.41 9.69 -3.97
CA LEU A 506 -6.96 10.11 -5.30
C LEU A 506 -6.97 11.65 -5.40
N ARG A 507 -6.01 12.19 -6.14
CA ARG A 507 -5.91 13.64 -6.36
C ARG A 507 -6.99 14.20 -7.28
N MET A 508 -7.51 13.37 -8.16
CA MET A 508 -8.58 13.70 -9.12
C MET A 508 -9.48 12.49 -9.28
N GLU A 509 -10.68 12.73 -9.78
CA GLU A 509 -11.62 11.66 -10.09
C GLU A 509 -11.11 10.76 -11.24
N VAL A 510 -11.51 9.51 -11.17
CA VAL A 510 -11.21 8.49 -12.19
C VAL A 510 -12.48 7.96 -12.88
N ARG A 511 -13.65 8.35 -12.35
CA ARG A 511 -14.98 7.97 -12.85
C ARG A 511 -15.86 9.16 -13.18
N ASP A 512 -15.28 10.35 -13.34
CA ASP A 512 -15.95 11.50 -13.91
C ASP A 512 -15.99 11.39 -15.44
N ALA A 513 -16.82 12.19 -16.08
CA ALA A 513 -17.00 12.17 -17.54
C ALA A 513 -15.68 12.38 -18.31
N GLY A 514 -14.70 13.06 -17.71
CA GLY A 514 -13.40 13.33 -18.30
C GLY A 514 -12.31 12.30 -17.97
N ASN A 515 -12.57 11.35 -17.07
CA ASN A 515 -11.51 10.47 -16.51
C ASN A 515 -10.31 11.30 -16.02
N SER A 516 -10.56 12.36 -15.27
CA SER A 516 -9.65 13.50 -15.04
C SER A 516 -8.25 13.12 -14.59
N LEU A 517 -8.11 12.12 -13.71
CA LEU A 517 -6.79 11.66 -13.27
C LEU A 517 -5.96 11.09 -14.43
N CYS A 518 -6.58 10.26 -15.27
CA CYS A 518 -5.89 9.59 -16.36
C CYS A 518 -5.56 10.57 -17.50
N THR A 519 -6.53 11.41 -17.88
CA THR A 519 -6.40 12.35 -18.99
C THR A 519 -5.50 13.55 -18.67
N SER A 520 -5.18 13.78 -17.38
CA SER A 520 -4.16 14.78 -17.00
C SER A 520 -2.78 14.50 -17.62
N CYS A 521 -2.48 13.23 -17.95
CA CYS A 521 -1.26 12.82 -18.63
C CYS A 521 -1.54 12.23 -20.03
N HIS A 522 -2.65 11.48 -20.17
CA HIS A 522 -3.06 10.85 -21.44
C HIS A 522 -3.99 11.80 -22.22
N THR A 523 -3.43 12.94 -22.65
CA THR A 523 -4.17 13.97 -23.41
C THR A 523 -4.58 13.44 -24.79
N GLY A 524 -5.77 13.81 -25.26
CA GLY A 524 -6.26 13.48 -26.59
C GLY A 524 -6.84 12.07 -26.75
N VAL A 525 -7.01 11.30 -25.66
CA VAL A 525 -7.71 10.02 -25.72
C VAL A 525 -9.21 10.28 -25.79
N VAL A 526 -9.83 9.78 -26.86
CA VAL A 526 -11.29 9.74 -27.04
C VAL A 526 -11.74 8.31 -26.73
N ILE A 527 -12.54 8.11 -25.69
CA ILE A 527 -12.91 6.79 -25.16
C ILE A 527 -13.52 5.92 -26.25
N LYS A 528 -14.54 6.43 -26.96
CA LYS A 528 -15.21 5.72 -28.05
C LYS A 528 -14.22 5.15 -29.08
N THR A 529 -13.38 5.98 -29.66
CA THR A 529 -12.40 5.57 -30.67
C THR A 529 -11.33 4.65 -30.09
N HIS A 530 -10.96 4.89 -28.81
CA HIS A 530 -9.98 4.04 -28.13
C HIS A 530 -10.52 2.62 -27.91
N THR A 531 -11.77 2.46 -27.50
CA THR A 531 -12.39 1.16 -27.27
C THR A 531 -12.68 0.43 -28.58
N GLU A 532 -13.17 1.12 -29.60
CA GLU A 532 -13.35 0.56 -30.93
C GLU A 532 -12.03 -0.06 -31.46
N LYS A 533 -10.94 0.68 -31.36
CA LYS A 533 -9.62 0.19 -31.77
C LYS A 533 -9.09 -0.95 -30.90
N ALA A 534 -9.38 -0.94 -29.59
CA ALA A 534 -8.82 -1.89 -28.64
C ALA A 534 -9.58 -3.22 -28.60
N VAL A 535 -10.91 -3.20 -28.71
CA VAL A 535 -11.79 -4.36 -28.53
C VAL A 535 -12.80 -4.57 -29.66
N GLY A 536 -12.76 -3.72 -30.69
CA GLY A 536 -13.67 -3.82 -31.85
C GLY A 536 -15.09 -3.31 -31.61
N LEU A 537 -15.35 -2.71 -30.45
CA LEU A 537 -16.66 -2.20 -30.05
C LEU A 537 -16.56 -0.80 -29.47
N GLU A 538 -17.51 0.04 -29.82
CA GLU A 538 -17.62 1.38 -29.24
C GLU A 538 -18.23 1.31 -27.83
N HIS A 539 -17.56 1.93 -26.87
CA HIS A 539 -18.08 2.10 -25.52
C HIS A 539 -18.03 3.59 -25.15
N GLU A 540 -19.18 4.19 -24.93
CA GLU A 540 -19.28 5.63 -24.62
C GLU A 540 -19.34 5.91 -23.11
N GLN A 541 -19.83 4.97 -22.31
CA GLN A 541 -20.13 5.17 -20.89
C GLN A 541 -19.20 4.38 -19.94
N ILE A 542 -17.99 4.09 -20.38
CA ILE A 542 -17.00 3.40 -19.55
C ILE A 542 -15.88 4.35 -19.14
N HIS A 543 -15.22 4.01 -18.06
CA HIS A 543 -14.07 4.75 -17.55
C HIS A 543 -12.77 3.98 -17.81
N CYS A 544 -11.65 4.70 -17.89
CA CYS A 544 -10.33 4.09 -18.07
C CYS A 544 -10.06 2.99 -17.04
N VAL A 545 -10.48 3.20 -15.80
CA VAL A 545 -10.27 2.27 -14.69
C VAL A 545 -11.03 0.95 -14.85
N ASP A 546 -12.12 0.90 -15.58
CA ASP A 546 -12.93 -0.30 -15.76
C ASP A 546 -12.15 -1.39 -16.51
N CYS A 547 -11.24 -0.97 -17.40
CA CYS A 547 -10.36 -1.87 -18.15
C CYS A 547 -8.92 -1.89 -17.61
N HIS A 548 -8.39 -0.72 -17.20
CA HIS A 548 -6.97 -0.55 -16.87
C HIS A 548 -6.64 -0.67 -15.38
N ALA A 549 -7.63 -0.74 -14.49
CA ALA A 549 -7.44 -0.87 -13.05
C ALA A 549 -8.33 -1.97 -12.47
N THR A 550 -8.21 -3.16 -13.04
CA THR A 550 -9.03 -4.32 -12.71
C THR A 550 -8.75 -4.87 -11.32
N LYS A 551 -9.75 -5.49 -10.70
CA LYS A 551 -9.60 -6.10 -9.38
C LYS A 551 -9.02 -7.50 -9.51
N THR A 552 -7.74 -7.66 -9.25
CA THR A 552 -7.06 -8.96 -9.30
C THR A 552 -6.71 -9.52 -7.94
N MET A 553 -6.64 -8.67 -6.90
CA MET A 553 -6.20 -9.04 -5.56
C MET A 553 -7.38 -9.27 -4.60
N GLN A 554 -7.14 -10.03 -3.54
CA GLN A 554 -8.15 -10.49 -2.59
C GLN A 554 -7.83 -10.03 -1.17
N THR A 555 -8.84 -9.49 -0.44
CA THR A 555 -8.72 -9.21 1.01
C THR A 555 -9.60 -10.09 1.88
N GLY A 556 -10.32 -11.05 1.32
CA GLY A 556 -11.38 -11.78 2.03
C GLY A 556 -12.74 -11.08 1.96
N ALA A 557 -12.85 -9.92 1.31
CA ALA A 557 -14.13 -9.31 0.99
C ALA A 557 -14.70 -9.81 -0.34
N GLY A 558 -13.85 -10.18 -1.30
CA GLY A 558 -14.23 -10.88 -2.52
C GLY A 558 -14.74 -12.30 -2.29
N GLY A 559 -15.25 -12.98 -3.30
CA GLY A 559 -15.86 -14.29 -3.15
C GLY A 559 -16.08 -15.03 -4.45
N LYS A 560 -16.68 -16.22 -4.33
CA LYS A 560 -17.04 -17.05 -5.49
C LYS A 560 -18.34 -16.54 -6.13
N GLY A 561 -18.30 -16.29 -7.44
CA GLY A 561 -19.45 -16.09 -8.30
C GLY A 561 -19.74 -17.33 -9.15
N ARG A 562 -20.89 -17.36 -9.78
CA ARG A 562 -21.26 -18.38 -10.76
C ARG A 562 -21.63 -17.75 -12.07
N SER A 563 -21.11 -18.27 -13.17
CA SER A 563 -21.55 -17.94 -14.51
C SER A 563 -23.02 -18.31 -14.69
N LYS A 564 -23.77 -17.47 -15.38
CA LYS A 564 -25.17 -17.74 -15.71
C LYS A 564 -25.29 -18.70 -16.92
N GLY A 565 -24.29 -18.72 -17.79
CA GLY A 565 -24.30 -19.54 -18.99
C GLY A 565 -24.01 -21.01 -18.71
N ASP A 566 -22.79 -21.30 -18.25
CA ASP A 566 -22.32 -22.68 -18.05
C ASP A 566 -22.33 -23.15 -16.59
N GLY A 567 -22.66 -22.24 -15.65
CA GLY A 567 -22.65 -22.51 -14.21
C GLY A 567 -21.26 -22.64 -13.60
N SER A 568 -20.19 -22.34 -14.36
CA SER A 568 -18.81 -22.38 -13.86
C SER A 568 -18.61 -21.44 -12.68
N THR A 569 -17.72 -21.81 -11.78
CA THR A 569 -17.37 -20.98 -10.62
C THR A 569 -16.21 -20.07 -11.00
N TYR A 570 -16.36 -18.79 -10.75
CA TYR A 570 -15.30 -17.80 -10.87
C TYR A 570 -15.08 -17.06 -9.56
N TRP A 571 -13.97 -16.36 -9.45
CA TRP A 571 -13.64 -15.59 -8.28
C TRP A 571 -13.81 -14.08 -8.55
N VAL A 572 -14.52 -13.40 -7.67
CA VAL A 572 -14.65 -11.94 -7.68
C VAL A 572 -13.64 -11.37 -6.69
N ASN A 573 -12.67 -10.63 -7.20
CA ASN A 573 -11.65 -9.96 -6.41
C ASN A 573 -12.13 -8.60 -5.92
N ASP A 574 -11.48 -8.04 -4.90
CA ASP A 574 -11.94 -6.83 -4.22
C ASP A 574 -10.89 -5.71 -4.14
N ILE A 575 -9.66 -5.96 -4.59
CA ILE A 575 -8.61 -4.95 -4.62
C ILE A 575 -8.07 -4.74 -6.03
N THR A 576 -7.96 -3.49 -6.41
CA THR A 576 -7.50 -3.02 -7.71
C THR A 576 -6.02 -3.28 -7.93
N SER A 577 -5.67 -3.86 -9.08
CA SER A 577 -4.31 -3.98 -9.59
C SER A 577 -3.75 -2.62 -10.01
N HIS A 578 -2.45 -2.44 -9.83
CA HIS A 578 -1.70 -1.27 -10.28
C HIS A 578 -0.75 -1.58 -11.45
N LEU A 579 -0.94 -2.72 -12.12
CA LEU A 579 -0.27 -3.01 -13.39
C LEU A 579 -0.74 -2.09 -14.52
N PHE A 580 -1.99 -1.62 -14.44
CA PHE A 580 -2.63 -0.80 -15.46
C PHE A 580 -2.65 -1.46 -16.85
N ASP A 581 -2.61 -2.78 -16.88
CA ASP A 581 -2.84 -3.57 -18.09
C ASP A 581 -4.35 -3.88 -18.29
N VAL A 582 -4.66 -4.45 -19.44
CA VAL A 582 -6.03 -4.90 -19.75
C VAL A 582 -6.03 -6.43 -19.78
N PRO A 583 -6.56 -7.10 -18.75
CA PRO A 583 -6.70 -8.54 -18.77
C PRO A 583 -7.69 -8.95 -19.88
N ARG A 584 -7.27 -9.85 -20.78
CA ARG A 584 -8.07 -10.32 -21.91
C ARG A 584 -8.33 -11.81 -21.82
N LYS A 585 -9.54 -12.24 -22.22
CA LYS A 585 -9.94 -13.66 -22.29
C LYS A 585 -8.95 -14.50 -23.13
N THR A 586 -8.38 -13.92 -24.16
CA THR A 586 -7.46 -14.57 -25.11
C THR A 586 -5.99 -14.29 -24.85
N ASN A 587 -5.63 -13.76 -23.67
CA ASN A 587 -4.24 -13.47 -23.36
C ASN A 587 -3.39 -14.76 -23.40
N PRO A 588 -2.32 -14.82 -24.20
CA PRO A 588 -1.45 -15.99 -24.30
C PRO A 588 -0.87 -16.44 -22.96
N ALA A 589 -0.68 -15.53 -22.01
CA ALA A 589 -0.22 -15.82 -20.65
C ALA A 589 -1.17 -16.77 -19.87
N PHE A 590 -2.42 -16.90 -20.33
CA PHE A 590 -3.42 -17.79 -19.72
C PHE A 590 -3.60 -19.11 -20.46
N LYS A 591 -2.94 -19.28 -21.62
CA LYS A 591 -2.90 -20.56 -22.33
C LYS A 591 -2.02 -21.52 -21.53
N ASN A 592 -2.54 -22.69 -21.22
CA ASN A 592 -1.84 -23.78 -20.49
C ASN A 592 -1.75 -23.61 -18.96
N ILE A 593 -2.56 -22.77 -18.36
CA ILE A 593 -2.65 -22.70 -16.89
C ILE A 593 -3.72 -23.69 -16.44
N GLU A 594 -3.36 -24.55 -15.47
CA GLU A 594 -4.29 -25.54 -14.93
C GLU A 594 -5.54 -24.86 -14.34
N PRO A 595 -6.74 -25.42 -14.56
CA PRO A 595 -7.96 -24.93 -13.94
C PRO A 595 -7.78 -24.78 -12.42
N GLY A 596 -8.15 -23.63 -11.88
CA GLY A 596 -7.97 -23.29 -10.44
C GLY A 596 -6.63 -22.69 -10.06
N LYS A 597 -5.61 -22.74 -10.95
CA LYS A 597 -4.33 -22.00 -10.76
C LYS A 597 -4.24 -20.75 -11.63
N ALA A 598 -5.03 -20.67 -12.67
CA ALA A 598 -5.20 -19.44 -13.45
C ALA A 598 -5.78 -18.34 -12.58
N MET A 599 -5.46 -17.08 -12.90
CA MET A 599 -6.32 -15.99 -12.46
C MET A 599 -7.72 -16.31 -13.06
N PRO A 600 -8.70 -16.66 -12.19
CA PRO A 600 -10.00 -17.01 -12.72
C PRO A 600 -10.57 -15.74 -13.30
N ILE A 601 -10.55 -15.67 -14.59
CA ILE A 601 -11.18 -14.65 -15.38
C ILE A 601 -10.62 -13.25 -15.07
N PRO A 602 -9.43 -12.92 -15.57
CA PRO A 602 -9.00 -11.53 -15.71
C PRO A 602 -10.08 -10.68 -16.35
N PHE A 603 -10.74 -11.28 -17.29
CA PHE A 603 -11.91 -10.81 -18.00
C PHE A 603 -13.10 -10.48 -17.08
N THR A 604 -13.43 -11.29 -16.05
CA THR A 604 -14.60 -11.02 -15.19
C THR A 604 -14.41 -9.82 -14.28
N ASN A 605 -13.18 -9.51 -13.92
CA ASN A 605 -12.86 -8.34 -13.08
C ASN A 605 -12.62 -7.07 -13.92
N ALA A 606 -12.82 -7.16 -15.23
CA ALA A 606 -12.83 -6.04 -16.17
C ALA A 606 -14.16 -6.01 -16.92
N CYS A 607 -14.24 -6.72 -18.05
CA CYS A 607 -15.44 -6.75 -18.89
C CYS A 607 -16.63 -7.42 -18.21
N GLY A 608 -16.41 -8.45 -17.41
CA GLY A 608 -17.43 -9.21 -16.70
C GLY A 608 -18.12 -8.48 -15.55
N GLU A 609 -17.72 -7.25 -15.19
CA GLU A 609 -18.53 -6.40 -14.32
C GLU A 609 -19.81 -5.91 -15.03
N CYS A 610 -19.77 -5.78 -16.35
CA CYS A 610 -20.87 -5.29 -17.20
C CYS A 610 -21.41 -6.37 -18.13
N HIS A 611 -20.56 -7.26 -18.63
CA HIS A 611 -20.91 -8.33 -19.56
C HIS A 611 -21.03 -9.66 -18.83
N ASP A 612 -21.90 -10.55 -19.34
CA ASP A 612 -21.93 -11.92 -18.84
C ASP A 612 -20.62 -12.64 -19.20
N VAL A 613 -20.18 -13.56 -18.35
CA VAL A 613 -18.88 -14.23 -18.48
C VAL A 613 -18.71 -14.96 -19.80
N ASP A 614 -19.82 -15.33 -20.41
CA ASP A 614 -19.90 -16.08 -21.65
C ASP A 614 -20.13 -15.20 -22.90
N SER A 615 -20.34 -13.90 -22.71
CA SER A 615 -20.43 -12.94 -23.81
C SER A 615 -19.11 -12.17 -23.97
N PRO A 616 -18.57 -12.08 -25.19
CA PRO A 616 -17.38 -11.27 -25.44
C PRO A 616 -17.63 -9.79 -25.23
#